data_1fd6b27cc5f7d40e36b4a746bc88266c
#
_entry.id   1fd6b27cc5f7d40e36b4a746bc88266c
#
_cell.length_a   1.000
_cell.length_b   1.000
_cell.length_c   1.000
_cell.angle_alpha   90.00
_cell.angle_beta   90.00
_cell.angle_gamma   90.00
#
_symmetry.space_group_name_H-M   'P 1'
#
loop_
_entity.id
_entity.type
_entity.pdbx_description
1 polymer ?
#
loop_
_entity_poly.entity_id
_entity_poly.type
_entity_poly.pdbx_seq_one_letter_code
_entity_poly.pdbx_strand_id
1 'polypeptide(L)'
;MNNFDDLFEQQPQAETAPQKQESRKERPKRQWWQVKEEKQRKEAYATLDRIFGEFSEGTGSMEAYLDVQSRFPFHSARNALLIGDKCPDAVRVGGYKEWHAQGIEILEDEKRLPIIILEPGKAYRREDGSVGQNFYAKEVYDIS
;
A
#
# COMPACT_ATOMS: atom_id res chain seq x y z
N MET A 1 1.50 54.41 22.19
CA MET A 1 2.27 53.82 21.08
C MET A 1 3.23 52.74 21.53
N ASN A 2 3.76 52.82 22.71
CA ASN A 2 4.63 51.76 23.22
C ASN A 2 3.91 50.44 23.55
N ASN A 3 2.60 50.49 23.78
CA ASN A 3 1.81 49.29 24.06
C ASN A 3 1.65 48.34 22.86
N PHE A 4 1.85 48.85 21.68
CA PHE A 4 1.74 48.05 20.45
C PHE A 4 2.98 47.17 20.23
N ASP A 5 4.15 47.69 20.53
CA ASP A 5 5.42 46.98 20.42
C ASP A 5 5.55 45.94 21.53
N ASP A 6 5.07 46.24 22.73
CA ASP A 6 5.06 45.29 23.86
C ASP A 6 4.14 44.11 23.62
N LEU A 7 3.01 44.30 22.92
CA LEU A 7 2.11 43.23 22.53
C LEU A 7 2.73 42.29 21.50
N PHE A 8 3.54 42.84 20.61
CA PHE A 8 4.24 42.03 19.60
C PHE A 8 5.40 41.23 20.18
N GLU A 9 6.08 41.77 21.17
CA GLU A 9 7.22 41.10 21.79
C GLU A 9 6.81 39.96 22.74
N GLN A 10 5.64 40.08 23.38
CA GLN A 10 5.20 39.09 24.37
C GLN A 10 4.48 37.89 23.75
N GLN A 11 3.75 38.07 22.66
CA GLN A 11 2.96 37.00 22.06
C GLN A 11 3.78 35.90 21.40
N PRO A 12 4.81 36.20 20.61
CA PRO A 12 5.57 35.11 19.95
C PRO A 12 6.40 34.27 20.89
N GLN A 13 6.82 34.83 22.03
CA GLN A 13 7.69 34.12 22.95
C GLN A 13 6.95 33.18 23.88
N ALA A 14 5.72 33.54 24.30
CA ALA A 14 4.95 32.73 25.22
C ALA A 14 4.30 31.52 24.56
N GLU A 15 3.93 31.65 23.27
CA GLU A 15 3.21 30.58 22.58
C GLU A 15 4.12 29.58 21.89
N THR A 16 5.30 30.01 21.44
CA THR A 16 6.15 29.13 20.62
C THR A 16 7.07 28.22 21.41
N ALA A 17 7.49 28.59 22.61
CA ALA A 17 8.42 27.79 23.38
C ALA A 17 7.84 26.52 23.99
N PRO A 18 6.63 26.52 24.61
CA PRO A 18 6.03 25.30 25.14
C PRO A 18 5.53 24.37 24.04
N GLN A 19 5.00 24.91 22.94
CA GLN A 19 4.47 24.10 21.84
C GLN A 19 5.56 23.37 21.07
N LYS A 20 6.72 23.97 20.90
CA LYS A 20 7.85 23.32 20.25
C LYS A 20 8.42 22.15 21.07
N GLN A 21 8.30 22.22 22.37
CA GLN A 21 8.77 21.13 23.23
C GLN A 21 7.79 19.96 23.25
N GLU A 22 6.50 20.22 23.17
CA GLU A 22 5.49 19.15 23.11
C GLU A 22 5.46 18.46 21.75
N SER A 23 5.72 19.17 20.67
CA SER A 23 5.75 18.59 19.33
C SER A 23 6.98 17.71 19.07
N ARG A 24 7.96 17.73 19.96
CA ARG A 24 9.17 16.91 19.89
C ARG A 24 9.06 15.58 20.62
N LYS A 25 7.86 15.19 21.09
CA LYS A 25 7.67 13.82 21.53
C LYS A 25 8.09 12.91 20.38
N GLU A 26 9.11 12.12 20.63
CA GLU A 26 9.62 11.17 19.66
C GLU A 26 8.48 10.36 19.07
N ARG A 27 8.33 10.40 17.75
CA ARG A 27 7.39 9.51 17.08
C ARG A 27 7.80 8.08 17.41
N PRO A 28 6.86 7.22 17.79
CA PRO A 28 7.20 5.83 18.08
C PRO A 28 7.93 5.24 16.87
N LYS A 29 9.02 4.51 17.13
CA LYS A 29 9.78 3.84 16.07
C LYS A 29 8.84 2.93 15.30
N ARG A 30 8.87 3.05 13.97
CA ARG A 30 8.09 2.20 13.09
C ARG A 30 8.54 0.76 13.26
N GLN A 31 7.59 -0.15 13.38
CA GLN A 31 7.87 -1.57 13.43
C GLN A 31 8.39 -2.05 12.07
N TRP A 32 9.27 -3.05 12.07
CA TRP A 32 9.87 -3.60 10.84
C TRP A 32 8.82 -4.03 9.80
N TRP A 33 7.69 -4.57 10.25
CA TRP A 33 6.60 -5.00 9.36
C TRP A 33 5.88 -3.82 8.70
N GLN A 34 5.83 -2.67 9.37
CA GLN A 34 5.29 -1.44 8.77
C GLN A 34 6.19 -0.91 7.66
N VAL A 35 7.50 -0.96 7.88
CA VAL A 35 8.50 -0.57 6.88
C VAL A 35 8.46 -1.50 5.67
N LYS A 36 8.35 -2.80 5.91
CA LYS A 36 8.24 -3.81 4.87
C LYS A 36 6.96 -3.62 4.05
N GLU A 37 5.82 -3.44 4.69
CA GLU A 37 4.55 -3.18 4.02
C GLU A 37 4.62 -1.93 3.16
N GLU A 38 5.17 -0.85 3.66
CA GLU A 38 5.31 0.40 2.90
C GLU A 38 6.16 0.21 1.65
N LYS A 39 7.27 -0.50 1.77
CA LYS A 39 8.13 -0.83 0.65
C LYS A 39 7.41 -1.64 -0.40
N GLN A 40 6.72 -2.70 0.01
CA GLN A 40 5.94 -3.55 -0.89
C GLN A 40 4.82 -2.79 -1.57
N ARG A 41 4.13 -1.92 -0.86
CA ARG A 41 3.06 -1.08 -1.41
C ARG A 41 3.60 -0.13 -2.48
N LYS A 42 4.72 0.54 -2.21
CA LYS A 42 5.38 1.40 -3.20
C LYS A 42 5.81 0.63 -4.45
N GLU A 43 6.36 -0.56 -4.27
CA GLU A 43 6.74 -1.44 -5.37
C GLU A 43 5.53 -1.87 -6.20
N ALA A 44 4.41 -2.19 -5.56
CA ALA A 44 3.17 -2.56 -6.24
C ALA A 44 2.64 -1.41 -7.10
N TYR A 45 2.62 -0.19 -6.57
CA TYR A 45 2.20 0.98 -7.35
C TYR A 45 3.16 1.29 -8.48
N ALA A 46 4.46 1.14 -8.28
CA ALA A 46 5.45 1.31 -9.34
C ALA A 46 5.26 0.27 -10.46
N THR A 47 4.97 -0.97 -10.11
CA THR A 47 4.64 -2.03 -11.07
C THR A 47 3.39 -1.69 -11.87
N LEU A 48 2.34 -1.20 -11.22
CA LEU A 48 1.11 -0.78 -11.92
C LEU A 48 1.37 0.39 -12.86
N ASP A 49 2.15 1.37 -12.45
CA ASP A 49 2.53 2.49 -13.32
C ASP A 49 3.29 2.02 -14.56
N ARG A 50 4.19 1.07 -14.40
CA ARG A 50 4.91 0.44 -15.52
C ARG A 50 3.95 -0.27 -16.47
N ILE A 51 3.03 -1.08 -15.93
CA ILE A 51 2.05 -1.83 -16.71
C ILE A 51 1.14 -0.89 -17.49
N PHE A 52 0.62 0.16 -16.85
CA PHE A 52 -0.22 1.16 -17.51
C PHE A 52 0.54 1.93 -18.58
N GLY A 53 1.83 2.21 -18.34
CA GLY A 53 2.70 2.80 -19.34
C GLY A 53 2.85 1.91 -20.59
N GLU A 54 3.05 0.60 -20.39
CA GLU A 54 3.14 -0.37 -21.47
C GLU A 54 1.83 -0.44 -22.28
N PHE A 55 0.66 -0.41 -21.63
CA PHE A 55 -0.61 -0.34 -22.33
C PHE A 55 -0.76 0.95 -23.15
N SER A 56 -0.34 2.09 -22.59
CA SER A 56 -0.38 3.37 -23.30
C SER A 56 0.54 3.41 -24.52
N GLU A 57 1.67 2.73 -24.46
CA GLU A 57 2.65 2.63 -25.55
C GLU A 57 2.31 1.52 -26.56
N GLY A 58 1.30 0.70 -26.28
CA GLY A 58 0.89 -0.40 -27.13
C GLY A 58 1.76 -1.65 -27.01
N THR A 59 2.64 -1.71 -26.01
CA THR A 59 3.51 -2.87 -25.75
C THR A 59 2.90 -3.85 -24.76
N GLY A 60 1.86 -3.45 -24.03
CA GLY A 60 1.13 -4.31 -23.10
C GLY A 60 0.15 -5.22 -23.82
N SER A 61 -0.14 -6.38 -23.22
CA SER A 61 -1.07 -7.37 -23.76
C SER A 61 -2.39 -7.36 -23.00
N MET A 62 -3.43 -6.83 -23.61
CA MET A 62 -4.80 -6.88 -23.07
C MET A 62 -5.30 -8.32 -22.99
N GLU A 63 -4.96 -9.17 -23.95
CA GLU A 63 -5.33 -10.58 -23.96
C GLU A 63 -4.74 -11.32 -22.76
N ALA A 64 -3.47 -11.11 -22.46
CA ALA A 64 -2.81 -11.69 -21.29
C ALA A 64 -3.47 -11.24 -19.99
N TYR A 65 -3.83 -9.96 -19.88
CA TYR A 65 -4.54 -9.44 -18.74
C TYR A 65 -5.92 -10.10 -18.57
N LEU A 66 -6.70 -10.18 -19.63
CA LEU A 66 -8.04 -10.77 -19.59
C LEU A 66 -7.99 -12.26 -19.24
N ASP A 67 -6.96 -12.97 -19.68
CA ASP A 67 -6.75 -14.36 -19.32
C ASP A 67 -6.55 -14.53 -17.81
N VAL A 68 -5.71 -13.72 -17.21
CA VAL A 68 -5.51 -13.72 -15.75
C VAL A 68 -6.79 -13.30 -15.04
N GLN A 69 -7.43 -12.22 -15.45
CA GLN A 69 -8.67 -11.72 -14.81
C GLN A 69 -9.77 -12.77 -14.84
N SER A 70 -9.86 -13.56 -15.90
CA SER A 70 -10.88 -14.62 -16.01
C SER A 70 -10.70 -15.73 -14.97
N ARG A 71 -9.46 -15.99 -14.56
CA ARG A 71 -9.17 -16.95 -13.49
C ARG A 71 -9.40 -16.38 -12.10
N PHE A 72 -9.37 -15.06 -11.95
CA PHE A 72 -9.51 -14.37 -10.68
C PHE A 72 -10.68 -13.35 -10.71
N PRO A 73 -11.92 -13.82 -10.88
CA PRO A 73 -13.05 -12.91 -11.06
C PRO A 73 -13.39 -12.06 -9.83
N PHE A 74 -12.95 -12.49 -8.64
CA PHE A 74 -13.19 -11.77 -7.39
C PHE A 74 -12.08 -10.79 -7.03
N HIS A 75 -10.97 -10.80 -7.77
CA HIS A 75 -9.91 -9.82 -7.60
C HIS A 75 -10.16 -8.58 -8.46
N SER A 76 -9.72 -7.42 -7.96
CA SER A 76 -9.78 -6.18 -8.73
C SER A 76 -8.89 -6.26 -9.97
N ALA A 77 -9.13 -5.39 -10.94
CA ALA A 77 -8.31 -5.29 -12.14
C ALA A 77 -6.82 -5.05 -11.79
N ARG A 78 -6.57 -4.17 -10.82
CA ARG A 78 -5.21 -3.89 -10.36
C ARG A 78 -4.54 -5.13 -9.77
N ASN A 79 -5.24 -5.87 -8.94
CA ASN A 79 -4.69 -7.09 -8.35
C ASN A 79 -4.49 -8.19 -9.39
N ALA A 80 -5.38 -8.33 -10.35
CA ALA A 80 -5.17 -9.26 -11.48
C ALA A 80 -3.91 -8.91 -12.28
N LEU A 81 -3.66 -7.62 -12.51
CA LEU A 81 -2.44 -7.17 -13.18
C LEU A 81 -1.19 -7.49 -12.35
N LEU A 82 -1.22 -7.27 -11.05
CA LEU A 82 -0.11 -7.58 -10.15
C LEU A 82 0.16 -9.08 -10.08
N ILE A 83 -0.88 -9.89 -10.01
CA ILE A 83 -0.76 -11.36 -10.02
C ILE A 83 -0.14 -11.82 -11.35
N GLY A 84 -0.67 -11.35 -12.45
CA GLY A 84 -0.20 -11.74 -13.78
C GLY A 84 1.23 -11.31 -14.08
N ASP A 85 1.66 -10.17 -13.58
CA ASP A 85 3.03 -9.69 -13.74
C ASP A 85 4.03 -10.60 -13.00
N LYS A 86 3.69 -11.04 -11.81
CA LYS A 86 4.55 -11.89 -10.99
C LYS A 86 4.46 -13.36 -11.38
N CYS A 87 3.26 -13.85 -11.65
CA CYS A 87 3.00 -15.25 -11.95
C CYS A 87 1.89 -15.36 -13.00
N PRO A 88 2.23 -15.31 -14.31
CA PRO A 88 1.24 -15.38 -15.38
C PRO A 88 0.37 -16.65 -15.37
N ASP A 89 0.91 -17.74 -14.84
CA ASP A 89 0.26 -19.04 -14.78
C ASP A 89 -0.49 -19.30 -13.46
N ALA A 90 -0.58 -18.31 -12.59
CA ALA A 90 -1.25 -18.46 -11.30
C ALA A 90 -2.70 -18.92 -11.47
N VAL A 91 -3.11 -19.86 -10.64
CA VAL A 91 -4.46 -20.46 -10.66
C VAL A 91 -5.24 -20.14 -9.41
N ARG A 92 -4.59 -20.23 -8.24
CA ARG A 92 -5.23 -19.99 -6.95
C ARG A 92 -4.26 -19.27 -6.04
N VAL A 93 -4.62 -18.05 -5.63
CA VAL A 93 -3.80 -17.24 -4.74
C VAL A 93 -4.49 -17.06 -3.38
N GLY A 94 -3.69 -17.03 -2.33
CA GLY A 94 -4.17 -16.79 -0.98
C GLY A 94 -3.02 -16.42 -0.07
N GLY A 95 -3.33 -15.78 1.05
CA GLY A 95 -2.36 -15.46 2.08
C GLY A 95 -1.86 -16.69 2.83
N TYR A 96 -0.75 -16.53 3.53
CA TYR A 96 -0.16 -17.62 4.31
C TYR A 96 -1.17 -18.24 5.28
N LYS A 97 -1.90 -17.41 6.01
CA LYS A 97 -2.89 -17.90 7.00
C LYS A 97 -4.05 -18.64 6.33
N GLU A 98 -4.48 -18.18 5.16
CA GLU A 98 -5.55 -18.83 4.40
C GLU A 98 -5.15 -20.23 3.95
N TRP A 99 -3.94 -20.39 3.45
CA TRP A 99 -3.41 -21.70 3.04
C TRP A 99 -3.19 -22.62 4.24
N HIS A 100 -2.61 -22.08 5.32
CA HIS A 100 -2.38 -22.84 6.55
C HIS A 100 -3.70 -23.36 7.14
N ALA A 101 -4.76 -22.56 7.13
CA ALA A 101 -6.09 -22.98 7.59
C ALA A 101 -6.68 -24.12 6.77
N GLN A 102 -6.25 -24.26 5.51
CA GLN A 102 -6.67 -25.37 4.63
C GLN A 102 -5.73 -26.58 4.68
N GLY A 103 -4.75 -26.56 5.57
CA GLY A 103 -3.76 -27.63 5.69
C GLY A 103 -2.66 -27.60 4.63
N ILE A 104 -2.51 -26.50 3.93
CA ILE A 104 -1.50 -26.33 2.88
C ILE A 104 -0.31 -25.55 3.45
N GLU A 105 0.87 -26.16 3.36
CA GLU A 105 2.12 -25.51 3.75
C GLU A 105 2.81 -24.90 2.52
N ILE A 106 3.28 -23.68 2.69
CA ILE A 106 4.02 -22.98 1.64
C ILE A 106 5.50 -23.32 1.80
N LEU A 107 6.15 -23.73 0.73
CA LEU A 107 7.56 -24.06 0.74
C LEU A 107 8.41 -22.83 1.06
N GLU A 108 9.53 -23.02 1.74
CA GLU A 108 10.42 -21.93 2.16
C GLU A 108 10.91 -21.08 0.98
N ASP A 109 11.21 -21.70 -0.15
CA ASP A 109 11.65 -20.99 -1.35
C ASP A 109 10.54 -20.09 -1.91
N GLU A 110 9.28 -20.51 -1.82
CA GLU A 110 8.13 -19.73 -2.26
C GLU A 110 7.79 -18.59 -1.30
N LYS A 111 8.02 -18.77 -0.01
CA LYS A 111 7.84 -17.69 0.99
C LYS A 111 8.72 -16.49 0.71
N ARG A 112 9.83 -16.67 0.02
CA ARG A 112 10.76 -15.60 -0.36
C ARG A 112 10.31 -14.80 -1.57
N LEU A 113 9.37 -15.34 -2.34
CA LEU A 113 8.90 -14.76 -3.59
C LEU A 113 7.37 -14.58 -3.58
N PRO A 114 6.83 -13.81 -2.62
CA PRO A 114 5.40 -13.59 -2.57
C PRO A 114 4.91 -12.76 -3.74
N ILE A 115 3.65 -12.97 -4.11
CA ILE A 115 2.92 -12.05 -4.98
C ILE A 115 2.37 -10.94 -4.09
N ILE A 116 2.59 -9.70 -4.45
CA ILE A 116 2.09 -8.56 -3.68
C ILE A 116 0.84 -8.03 -4.33
N ILE A 117 -0.27 -8.02 -3.59
CA ILE A 117 -1.52 -7.41 -4.00
C ILE A 117 -1.87 -6.26 -3.08
N LEU A 118 -2.86 -5.46 -3.48
CA LEU A 118 -3.32 -4.32 -2.69
C LEU A 118 -4.72 -4.63 -2.15
N GLU A 119 -4.87 -4.56 -0.84
CA GLU A 119 -6.16 -4.74 -0.18
C GLU A 119 -6.66 -3.43 0.44
N PRO A 120 -7.98 -3.21 0.44
CA PRO A 120 -8.55 -2.03 1.08
C PRO A 120 -8.35 -2.07 2.59
N GLY A 121 -7.84 -0.97 3.13
CA GLY A 121 -7.75 -0.74 4.56
C GLY A 121 -8.92 0.09 5.05
N LYS A 122 -8.66 0.99 5.99
CA LYS A 122 -9.68 1.89 6.52
C LYS A 122 -10.03 2.98 5.53
N ALA A 123 -11.33 3.22 5.36
CA ALA A 123 -11.82 4.40 4.68
C ALA A 123 -11.59 5.64 5.56
N TYR A 124 -11.35 6.77 4.94
CA TYR A 124 -11.19 8.05 5.63
C TYR A 124 -11.99 9.13 4.92
N ARG A 125 -12.38 10.16 5.69
CA ARG A 125 -13.11 11.29 5.14
C ARG A 125 -12.15 12.44 4.85
N ARG A 126 -12.21 12.97 3.63
CA ARG A 126 -11.42 14.14 3.23
C ARG A 126 -12.07 15.42 3.72
N GLU A 127 -11.33 16.54 3.67
CA GLU A 127 -11.82 17.86 4.08
C GLU A 127 -13.04 18.32 3.25
N ASP A 128 -13.11 17.94 1.99
CA ASP A 128 -14.23 18.25 1.09
C ASP A 128 -15.48 17.39 1.33
N GLY A 129 -15.45 16.48 2.29
CA GLY A 129 -16.54 15.56 2.61
C GLY A 129 -16.54 14.26 1.82
N SER A 130 -15.69 14.12 0.81
CA SER A 130 -15.55 12.88 0.05
C SER A 130 -14.86 11.79 0.89
N VAL A 131 -15.10 10.53 0.51
CA VAL A 131 -14.51 9.38 1.19
C VAL A 131 -13.32 8.87 0.40
N GLY A 132 -12.15 8.78 1.05
CA GLY A 132 -10.96 8.14 0.51
C GLY A 132 -10.81 6.73 1.06
N GLN A 133 -10.05 5.91 0.34
CA GLN A 133 -9.77 4.53 0.71
C GLN A 133 -8.26 4.33 0.79
N ASN A 134 -7.79 3.88 1.93
CA ASN A 134 -6.41 3.43 2.06
C ASN A 134 -6.28 2.01 1.56
N PHE A 135 -5.15 1.71 0.94
CA PHE A 135 -4.78 0.37 0.52
C PHE A 135 -3.48 -0.03 1.20
N TYR A 136 -3.34 -1.30 1.49
CA TYR A 136 -2.12 -1.86 2.05
C TYR A 136 -1.67 -3.05 1.22
N ALA A 137 -0.35 -3.33 1.27
CA ALA A 137 0.23 -4.47 0.58
C ALA A 137 -0.05 -5.76 1.36
N LYS A 138 -0.45 -6.80 0.64
CA LYS A 138 -0.63 -8.15 1.18
C LYS A 138 0.19 -9.14 0.39
N GLU A 139 0.92 -9.99 1.09
CA GLU A 139 1.63 -11.10 0.48
C GLU A 139 0.68 -12.27 0.25
N VAL A 140 0.62 -12.76 -0.98
CA VAL A 140 -0.15 -13.94 -1.35
C VAL A 140 0.72 -14.91 -2.12
N TYR A 141 0.31 -16.17 -2.14
CA TYR A 141 1.05 -17.26 -2.76
C TYR A 141 0.12 -18.06 -3.63
N ASP A 142 0.61 -18.51 -4.79
CA ASP A 142 -0.12 -19.38 -5.69
C ASP A 142 0.19 -20.84 -5.37
N ILE A 143 -0.82 -21.69 -5.47
CA ILE A 143 -0.70 -23.14 -5.27
C ILE A 143 -1.05 -23.90 -6.55
N SER A 144 -0.50 -23.50 -7.64
CA SER A 144 -0.67 -24.25 -8.89
C SER A 144 0.11 -25.57 -8.89
#